data_159a41ac986139dbdab99cd73ee9c2b6
#
_entry.id   159a41ac986139dbdab99cd73ee9c2b6
#
_cell.length_a   1.000
_cell.length_b   1.000
_cell.length_c   1.000
_cell.angle_alpha   90.00
_cell.angle_beta   90.00
_cell.angle_gamma   90.00
#
_symmetry.space_group_name_H-M   'P 1'
#
loop_
_entity.id
_entity.type
_entity.pdbx_description
1 polymer ?
#
loop_
_entity_poly.entity_id
_entity_poly.type
_entity_poly.pdbx_seq_one_letter_code
_entity_poly.pdbx_strand_id
1 'polypeptide(L)'
;MTYSFPDHLKYADTHEYIKEENGLIRMGVSEFAIDQLGDIVFVELAEIGDVLMQGDTFGTIESVKAVEEVYLPFSGEIIEKNQEVIDNPEILQNDPINNGWLI
;
A
#
# COMPACT_ATOMS: atom_id res chain seq x y z
N MET A 1 21.18 -1.62 7.48
CA MET A 1 20.00 -2.38 7.03
C MET A 1 19.79 -2.18 5.54
N THR A 2 19.39 -3.23 4.84
CA THR A 2 19.16 -3.18 3.40
C THR A 2 17.67 -3.41 3.12
N TYR A 3 17.10 -2.56 2.29
CA TYR A 3 15.70 -2.69 1.87
C TYR A 3 15.63 -3.32 0.48
N SER A 4 14.52 -4.02 0.21
CA SER A 4 14.28 -4.60 -1.10
C SER A 4 13.44 -3.64 -1.94
N PHE A 5 13.96 -3.31 -3.15
CA PHE A 5 13.24 -2.50 -4.13
C PHE A 5 13.27 -3.26 -5.47
N PRO A 6 12.35 -4.25 -5.63
CA PRO A 6 12.33 -5.06 -6.85
C PRO A 6 12.27 -4.21 -8.12
N ASP A 7 13.12 -4.52 -9.10
CA ASP A 7 13.24 -3.74 -10.34
C ASP A 7 11.99 -3.76 -11.21
N HIS A 8 11.14 -4.78 -11.06
CA HIS A 8 9.90 -4.90 -11.85
C HIS A 8 8.77 -4.00 -11.34
N LEU A 9 9.00 -3.29 -10.22
CA LEU A 9 8.03 -2.38 -9.64
C LEU A 9 8.42 -0.93 -9.91
N LYS A 10 7.43 -0.07 -9.99
CA LYS A 10 7.63 1.39 -10.02
C LYS A 10 7.26 1.95 -8.66
N TYR A 11 7.89 3.04 -8.26
CA TYR A 11 7.69 3.65 -6.95
C TYR A 11 7.30 5.11 -7.10
N ALA A 12 6.31 5.53 -6.31
CA ALA A 12 5.94 6.93 -6.19
C ALA A 12 6.87 7.63 -5.19
N ASP A 13 6.90 8.97 -5.21
CA ASP A 13 7.72 9.76 -4.29
C ASP A 13 7.37 9.51 -2.82
N THR A 14 6.13 9.12 -2.55
CA THR A 14 5.63 8.81 -1.20
C THR A 14 5.79 7.34 -0.84
N HIS A 15 6.61 6.61 -1.62
CA HIS A 15 6.98 5.20 -1.38
C HIS A 15 5.89 4.15 -1.60
N GLU A 16 4.81 4.49 -2.29
CA GLU A 16 3.89 3.46 -2.78
C GLU A 16 4.54 2.78 -3.99
N TYR A 17 4.39 1.47 -4.10
CA TYR A 17 4.82 0.76 -5.30
C TYR A 17 3.64 0.51 -6.22
N ILE A 18 3.94 0.39 -7.52
CA ILE A 18 2.97 0.16 -8.58
C ILE A 18 3.42 -1.07 -9.35
N LYS A 19 2.53 -2.03 -9.52
CA LYS A 19 2.78 -3.22 -10.32
C LYS A 19 1.65 -3.37 -11.33
N GLU A 20 2.01 -3.45 -12.61
CA GLU A 20 1.04 -3.66 -13.67
C GLU A 20 0.81 -5.16 -13.88
N GLU A 21 -0.44 -5.60 -13.83
CA GLU A 21 -0.82 -6.99 -14.03
C GLU A 21 -2.04 -7.06 -14.95
N ASN A 22 -1.89 -7.64 -16.15
CA ASN A 22 -3.01 -7.88 -17.08
C ASN A 22 -3.87 -6.64 -17.35
N GLY A 23 -3.23 -5.48 -17.50
CA GLY A 23 -3.93 -4.23 -17.76
C GLY A 23 -4.50 -3.55 -16.53
N LEU A 24 -4.28 -4.13 -15.34
CA LEU A 24 -4.71 -3.57 -14.06
C LEU A 24 -3.48 -3.13 -13.26
N ILE A 25 -3.71 -2.29 -12.27
CA ILE A 25 -2.64 -1.78 -11.41
C ILE A 25 -2.84 -2.29 -10.00
N ARG A 26 -1.79 -2.92 -9.45
CA ARG A 26 -1.76 -3.35 -8.06
C ARG A 26 -0.81 -2.44 -7.30
N MET A 27 -1.19 -2.04 -6.10
CA MET A 27 -0.42 -1.09 -5.31
C MET A 27 -0.24 -1.54 -3.86
N GLY A 28 0.84 -1.06 -3.28
CA GLY A 28 1.14 -1.24 -1.87
C GLY A 28 2.21 -0.24 -1.45
N VAL A 29 2.89 -0.50 -0.34
CA VAL A 29 3.94 0.38 0.19
C VAL A 29 5.28 -0.35 0.23
N SER A 30 6.38 0.40 0.10
CA SER A 30 7.72 -0.17 0.08
C SER A 30 8.14 -0.68 1.46
N GLU A 31 9.13 -1.58 1.50
CA GLU A 31 9.72 -2.03 2.76
C GLU A 31 10.25 -0.86 3.57
N PHE A 32 10.84 0.13 2.90
CA PHE A 32 11.36 1.32 3.56
C PHE A 32 10.26 2.06 4.33
N ALA A 33 9.11 2.28 3.70
CA ALA A 33 7.99 2.98 4.33
C ALA A 33 7.48 2.22 5.55
N ILE A 34 7.35 0.90 5.44
CA ILE A 34 6.90 0.05 6.55
C ILE A 34 7.91 0.08 7.69
N ASP A 35 9.19 0.00 7.39
CA ASP A 35 10.23 0.04 8.42
C ASP A 35 10.22 1.36 9.19
N GLN A 36 9.96 2.47 8.51
CA GLN A 36 9.87 3.79 9.14
C GLN A 36 8.69 3.89 10.10
N LEU A 37 7.61 3.18 9.83
CA LEU A 37 6.42 3.17 10.69
C LEU A 37 6.59 2.31 11.93
N GLY A 38 7.34 1.21 11.84
CA GLY A 38 7.49 0.26 12.94
C GLY A 38 6.32 -0.71 13.00
N ASP A 39 5.83 -1.02 14.21
CA ASP A 39 4.77 -2.01 14.39
C ASP A 39 3.42 -1.50 13.86
N ILE A 40 2.90 -2.16 12.83
CA ILE A 40 1.64 -1.81 12.20
C ILE A 40 0.48 -2.42 13.01
N VAL A 41 -0.47 -1.58 13.41
CA VAL A 41 -1.58 -2.00 14.26
C VAL A 41 -2.94 -1.90 13.58
N PHE A 42 -3.07 -1.11 12.52
CA PHE A 42 -4.34 -0.91 11.84
C PHE A 42 -4.14 -0.48 10.40
N VAL A 43 -4.97 -1.01 9.50
CA VAL A 43 -4.99 -0.63 8.08
C VAL A 43 -6.43 -0.37 7.67
N GLU A 44 -6.68 0.77 7.05
CA GLU A 44 -7.98 1.13 6.49
C GLU A 44 -7.78 1.40 4.99
N LEU A 45 -8.64 0.86 4.15
CA LEU A 45 -8.57 0.99 2.70
C LEU A 45 -9.88 1.50 2.13
N ALA A 46 -9.80 2.21 1.00
CA ALA A 46 -10.98 2.64 0.26
C ALA A 46 -11.83 1.45 -0.15
N GLU A 47 -13.10 1.68 -0.40
CA GLU A 47 -14.04 0.62 -0.75
C GLU A 47 -13.96 0.26 -2.23
N ILE A 48 -14.27 -0.99 -2.54
CA ILE A 48 -14.39 -1.44 -3.93
C ILE A 48 -15.50 -0.64 -4.59
N GLY A 49 -15.22 -0.11 -5.78
CA GLY A 49 -16.15 0.75 -6.51
C GLY A 49 -15.87 2.24 -6.35
N ASP A 50 -15.05 2.64 -5.38
CA ASP A 50 -14.67 4.05 -5.20
C ASP A 50 -13.87 4.52 -6.41
N VAL A 51 -14.21 5.69 -6.93
CA VAL A 51 -13.45 6.35 -8.00
C VAL A 51 -12.67 7.48 -7.35
N LEU A 52 -11.34 7.39 -7.45
CA LEU A 52 -10.44 8.34 -6.82
C LEU A 52 -9.60 9.08 -7.87
N MET A 53 -9.22 10.30 -7.54
CA MET A 53 -8.39 11.14 -8.39
C MET A 53 -6.93 11.08 -7.96
N GLN A 54 -6.03 11.42 -8.86
CA GLN A 54 -4.61 11.53 -8.53
C GLN A 54 -4.42 12.44 -7.31
N GLY A 55 -3.66 11.97 -6.34
CA GLY A 55 -3.41 12.72 -5.11
C GLY A 55 -4.37 12.42 -3.97
N ASP A 56 -5.49 11.74 -4.25
CA ASP A 56 -6.41 11.31 -3.20
C ASP A 56 -5.79 10.19 -2.38
N THR A 57 -6.18 10.09 -1.11
CA THR A 57 -5.76 8.94 -0.31
C THR A 57 -6.63 7.74 -0.63
N PHE A 58 -6.01 6.55 -0.73
CA PHE A 58 -6.76 5.32 -0.89
C PHE A 58 -6.73 4.47 0.38
N GLY A 59 -6.08 4.94 1.42
CA GLY A 59 -6.04 4.23 2.68
C GLY A 59 -5.17 4.92 3.71
N THR A 60 -5.15 4.31 4.89
CA THR A 60 -4.38 4.78 6.04
C THR A 60 -3.71 3.58 6.70
N ILE A 61 -2.44 3.73 7.06
CA ILE A 61 -1.70 2.72 7.79
C ILE A 61 -1.33 3.32 9.15
N GLU A 62 -1.75 2.66 10.22
CA GLU A 62 -1.51 3.14 11.58
C GLU A 62 -0.53 2.24 12.30
N SER A 63 0.49 2.83 12.90
CA SER A 63 1.48 2.13 13.70
C SER A 63 1.37 2.58 15.15
N VAL A 64 2.15 1.97 16.02
CA VAL A 64 2.20 2.35 17.44
C VAL A 64 2.71 3.78 17.65
N LYS A 65 3.40 4.35 16.67
CA LYS A 65 4.01 5.68 16.81
C LYS A 65 3.46 6.73 15.84
N ALA A 66 2.76 6.34 14.77
CA ALA A 66 2.36 7.29 13.73
C ALA A 66 1.17 6.78 12.92
N VAL A 67 0.54 7.70 12.19
CA VAL A 67 -0.50 7.42 11.20
C VAL A 67 0.01 7.93 9.88
N GLU A 68 -0.03 7.09 8.84
CA GLU A 68 0.44 7.44 7.50
C GLU A 68 -0.66 7.25 6.50
N GLU A 69 -0.91 8.26 5.67
CA GLU A 69 -1.87 8.14 4.57
C GLU A 69 -1.16 7.64 3.32
N VAL A 70 -1.84 6.84 2.51
CA VAL A 70 -1.31 6.32 1.25
C VAL A 70 -2.07 6.93 0.09
N TYR A 71 -1.33 7.43 -0.91
CA TYR A 71 -1.86 8.26 -1.97
C TYR A 71 -1.84 7.57 -3.32
N LEU A 72 -2.84 7.89 -4.16
CA LEU A 72 -2.88 7.41 -5.54
C LEU A 72 -2.01 8.31 -6.43
N PRO A 73 -1.06 7.73 -7.17
CA PRO A 73 -0.23 8.50 -8.12
C PRO A 73 -0.94 8.77 -9.45
N PHE A 74 -2.14 8.22 -9.63
CA PHE A 74 -2.97 8.41 -10.84
C PHE A 74 -4.44 8.23 -10.46
N SER A 75 -5.36 8.63 -11.35
CA SER A 75 -6.80 8.47 -11.11
C SER A 75 -7.27 7.08 -11.53
N GLY A 76 -8.25 6.53 -10.82
CA GLY A 76 -8.78 5.22 -11.14
C GLY A 76 -9.88 4.75 -10.21
N GLU A 77 -10.37 3.56 -10.48
CA GLU A 77 -11.41 2.91 -9.69
C GLU A 77 -10.81 1.75 -8.89
N ILE A 78 -11.21 1.64 -7.63
CA ILE A 78 -10.81 0.52 -6.77
C ILE A 78 -11.63 -0.71 -7.15
N ILE A 79 -10.96 -1.76 -7.63
CA ILE A 79 -11.64 -3.00 -8.03
C ILE A 79 -11.35 -4.17 -7.09
N GLU A 80 -10.29 -4.07 -6.30
CA GLU A 80 -9.95 -5.05 -5.27
C GLU A 80 -9.31 -4.35 -4.09
N LYS A 81 -9.47 -4.91 -2.89
CA LYS A 81 -8.72 -4.50 -1.72
C LYS A 81 -8.29 -5.74 -0.96
N ASN A 82 -7.14 -5.66 -0.29
CA ASN A 82 -6.59 -6.80 0.43
C ASN A 82 -7.18 -6.90 1.84
N GLN A 83 -8.24 -7.68 1.97
CA GLN A 83 -8.91 -7.86 3.26
C GLN A 83 -7.98 -8.53 4.29
N GLU A 84 -7.05 -9.38 3.86
CA GLU A 84 -6.12 -10.04 4.78
C GLU A 84 -5.24 -9.05 5.52
N VAL A 85 -4.80 -7.98 4.84
CA VAL A 85 -3.99 -6.94 5.46
C VAL A 85 -4.81 -6.15 6.47
N ILE A 86 -6.09 -5.93 6.19
CA ILE A 86 -6.99 -5.25 7.13
C ILE A 86 -7.18 -6.10 8.38
N ASP A 87 -7.39 -7.39 8.21
CA ASP A 87 -7.61 -8.33 9.32
C ASP A 87 -6.32 -8.63 10.09
N ASN A 88 -5.18 -8.65 9.38
CA ASN A 88 -3.87 -8.97 9.95
C ASN A 88 -2.83 -7.94 9.47
N PRO A 89 -2.81 -6.73 10.04
CA PRO A 89 -1.88 -5.67 9.60
C PRO A 89 -0.41 -6.05 9.63
N GLU A 90 -0.02 -7.01 10.44
CA GLU A 90 1.36 -7.49 10.54
C GLU A 90 1.90 -8.08 9.24
N ILE A 91 1.02 -8.43 8.29
CA ILE A 91 1.42 -8.91 6.97
C ILE A 91 2.28 -7.85 6.28
N LEU A 92 1.99 -6.56 6.49
CA LEU A 92 2.78 -5.47 5.93
C LEU A 92 4.21 -5.47 6.44
N GLN A 93 4.43 -5.86 7.70
CA GLN A 93 5.77 -5.91 8.28
C GLN A 93 6.56 -7.10 7.74
N ASN A 94 5.88 -8.22 7.51
CA ASN A 94 6.54 -9.45 7.11
C ASN A 94 6.77 -9.52 5.60
N ASP A 95 5.83 -9.06 4.81
CA ASP A 95 5.90 -9.18 3.34
C ASP A 95 5.05 -8.10 2.65
N PRO A 96 5.52 -6.85 2.63
CA PRO A 96 4.75 -5.74 2.06
C PRO A 96 4.57 -5.81 0.55
N ILE A 97 5.41 -6.56 -0.16
CA ILE A 97 5.42 -6.58 -1.63
C ILE A 97 4.47 -7.65 -2.19
N ASN A 98 4.56 -8.89 -1.71
CA ASN A 98 3.79 -9.99 -2.30
C ASN A 98 2.45 -10.20 -1.62
N ASN A 99 2.44 -10.49 -0.32
CA ASN A 99 1.21 -10.73 0.43
C ASN A 99 0.59 -9.45 0.98
N GLY A 100 1.39 -8.41 1.11
CA GLY A 100 0.99 -7.13 1.68
C GLY A 100 0.52 -6.08 0.67
N TRP A 101 0.10 -6.47 -0.52
CA TRP A 101 -0.49 -5.51 -1.46
C TRP A 101 -1.75 -4.89 -0.84
N LEU A 102 -2.08 -3.66 -1.22
CA LEU A 102 -3.22 -2.94 -0.63
C LEU A 102 -4.45 -2.92 -1.53
N ILE A 103 -4.26 -2.52 -2.78
CA ILE A 103 -5.38 -2.43 -3.74
C ILE A 103 -4.97 -2.90 -5.12
#